data_545e5f17a32416a9464e0ca6ab87c8cf
#
_entry.id   545e5f17a32416a9464e0ca6ab87c8cf
#
_cell.length_a   1.000
_cell.length_b   1.000
_cell.length_c   1.000
_cell.angle_alpha   90.00
_cell.angle_beta   90.00
_cell.angle_gamma   90.00
#
_symmetry.space_group_name_H-M   'P 1'
#
loop_
_entity.id
_entity.type
_entity.pdbx_description
1 polymer ?
#
loop_
_entity_poly.entity_id
_entity_poly.type
_entity_poly.pdbx_seq_one_letter_code
_entity_poly.pdbx_strand_id
1 'polypeptide(L)'
;MHWFCHDVGTGYLVDPAEPAEGDKVEILETWERLTFLPKSFFGLVNDDGQTFQFRRELDGRMLFDIPDESMGGSWQSFGTLEEARDSMLQFLDSGQLPDREGMTFQSWH
;
A
#
# COMPACT_ATOMS: atom_id res chain seq x y z
N MET A 1 -3.27 3.90 -12.88
CA MET A 1 -2.95 3.18 -11.62
C MET A 1 -4.23 2.93 -10.87
N HIS A 2 -4.44 1.71 -10.45
CA HIS A 2 -5.58 1.37 -9.60
C HIS A 2 -5.19 1.48 -8.13
N TRP A 3 -6.18 1.71 -7.27
CA TRP A 3 -5.97 1.83 -5.84
C TRP A 3 -7.16 1.31 -5.05
N PHE A 4 -6.89 0.90 -3.82
CA PHE A 4 -7.90 0.45 -2.87
C PHE A 4 -7.47 0.89 -1.46
N CYS A 5 -8.42 0.99 -0.54
CA CYS A 5 -8.11 1.35 0.83
C CYS A 5 -9.25 1.05 1.78
N HIS A 6 -8.92 1.03 3.06
CA HIS A 6 -9.89 1.13 4.13
C HIS A 6 -9.30 1.98 5.24
N ASP A 7 -9.96 3.08 5.54
CA ASP A 7 -9.54 3.98 6.61
C ASP A 7 -10.48 3.82 7.81
N VAL A 8 -9.94 3.31 8.91
CA VAL A 8 -10.72 3.02 10.11
C VAL A 8 -11.38 4.28 10.67
N GLY A 9 -10.66 5.41 10.65
CA GLY A 9 -11.14 6.65 11.25
C GLY A 9 -12.32 7.29 10.53
N THR A 10 -12.33 7.24 9.19
CA THR A 10 -13.40 7.83 8.38
C THR A 10 -14.42 6.81 7.91
N GLY A 11 -14.06 5.53 7.94
CA GLY A 11 -14.85 4.45 7.35
C GLY A 11 -14.78 4.41 5.81
N TYR A 12 -13.93 5.23 5.20
CA TYR A 12 -13.79 5.26 3.75
C TYR A 12 -13.22 3.93 3.25
N LEU A 13 -13.92 3.35 2.28
CA LEU A 13 -13.57 2.02 1.76
C LEU A 13 -13.63 2.00 0.24
N VAL A 14 -12.53 1.54 -0.37
CA VAL A 14 -12.51 1.08 -1.76
C VAL A 14 -12.06 -0.37 -1.72
N ASP A 15 -12.95 -1.28 -2.06
CA ASP A 15 -12.73 -2.72 -1.92
C ASP A 15 -11.55 -3.18 -2.78
N PRO A 16 -10.59 -3.94 -2.20
CA PRO A 16 -9.49 -4.52 -2.98
C PRO A 16 -9.95 -5.39 -4.16
N ALA A 17 -11.13 -5.98 -4.09
CA ALA A 17 -11.70 -6.78 -5.19
C ALA A 17 -12.21 -5.91 -6.34
N GLU A 18 -12.47 -4.63 -6.09
CA GLU A 18 -12.96 -3.67 -7.07
C GLU A 18 -12.17 -2.35 -6.94
N PRO A 19 -10.84 -2.37 -7.22
CA PRO A 19 -10.03 -1.16 -7.06
C PRO A 19 -10.46 -0.05 -8.01
N ALA A 20 -10.33 1.18 -7.55
CA ALA A 20 -10.66 2.36 -8.34
C ALA A 20 -9.52 2.69 -9.29
N GLU A 21 -9.85 3.24 -10.46
CA GLU A 21 -8.86 3.82 -11.37
C GLU A 21 -8.72 5.30 -11.08
N GLY A 22 -7.50 5.79 -10.99
CA GLY A 22 -7.26 7.20 -10.73
C GLY A 22 -5.90 7.66 -11.21
N ASP A 23 -5.76 8.98 -11.38
CA ASP A 23 -4.47 9.58 -11.67
C ASP A 23 -3.70 9.88 -10.36
N LYS A 24 -2.47 10.35 -10.51
CA LYS A 24 -1.60 10.66 -9.37
C LYS A 24 -2.23 11.66 -8.40
N VAL A 25 -2.90 12.69 -8.93
CA VAL A 25 -3.50 13.75 -8.10
C VAL A 25 -4.64 13.18 -7.26
N GLU A 26 -5.53 12.41 -7.87
CA GLU A 26 -6.65 11.79 -7.16
C GLU A 26 -6.17 10.84 -6.06
N ILE A 27 -5.17 10.04 -6.37
CA ILE A 27 -4.61 9.06 -5.41
C ILE A 27 -3.95 9.79 -4.24
N LEU A 28 -3.15 10.82 -4.53
CA LEU A 28 -2.50 11.61 -3.50
C LEU A 28 -3.52 12.34 -2.61
N GLU A 29 -4.54 12.94 -3.20
CA GLU A 29 -5.60 13.61 -2.44
C GLU A 29 -6.34 12.61 -1.54
N THR A 30 -6.59 11.41 -2.03
CA THR A 30 -7.23 10.36 -1.22
C THR A 30 -6.36 10.00 -0.03
N TRP A 31 -5.07 9.73 -0.25
CA TRP A 31 -4.12 9.43 0.83
C TRP A 31 -4.13 10.51 1.91
N GLU A 32 -4.09 11.78 1.50
CA GLU A 32 -4.01 12.92 2.43
C GLU A 32 -5.28 13.09 3.30
N ARG A 33 -6.40 12.52 2.87
CA ARG A 33 -7.66 12.57 3.63
C ARG A 33 -7.80 11.44 4.66
N LEU A 34 -6.95 10.43 4.59
CA LEU A 34 -7.07 9.29 5.48
C LEU A 34 -6.47 9.59 6.84
N THR A 35 -7.06 9.01 7.89
CA THR A 35 -6.58 9.18 9.27
C THR A 35 -5.42 8.24 9.57
N PHE A 36 -5.34 7.11 8.86
CA PHE A 36 -4.40 6.03 9.12
C PHE A 36 -4.39 5.59 10.58
N LEU A 37 -5.57 5.51 11.19
CA LEU A 37 -5.69 4.83 12.48
C LEU A 37 -5.28 3.37 12.34
N PRO A 38 -4.87 2.70 13.43
CA PRO A 38 -4.43 1.31 13.38
C PRO A 38 -5.40 0.41 12.60
N LYS A 39 -4.86 -0.49 11.78
CA LYS A 39 -5.53 -1.39 10.85
C LYS A 39 -6.01 -0.73 9.55
N SER A 40 -5.91 0.57 9.41
CA SER A 40 -6.14 1.22 8.12
C SER A 40 -5.11 0.76 7.10
N PHE A 41 -5.53 0.57 5.84
CA PHE A 41 -4.61 0.18 4.78
C PHE A 41 -4.88 0.94 3.49
N PHE A 42 -3.86 1.00 2.64
CA PHE A 42 -3.91 1.62 1.32
C PHE A 42 -3.04 0.81 0.36
N GLY A 43 -3.57 0.48 -0.79
CA GLY A 43 -2.85 -0.29 -1.79
C GLY A 43 -2.94 0.31 -3.18
N LEU A 44 -1.89 0.08 -3.96
CA LEU A 44 -1.78 0.51 -5.35
C LEU A 44 -1.51 -0.71 -6.23
N VAL A 45 -2.09 -0.70 -7.43
CA VAL A 45 -1.88 -1.75 -8.42
C VAL A 45 -1.44 -1.07 -9.72
N ASN A 46 -0.25 -1.43 -10.21
CA ASN A 46 0.28 -0.88 -11.45
C ASN A 46 -0.30 -1.58 -12.69
N ASP A 47 0.10 -1.15 -13.87
CA ASP A 47 -0.40 -1.70 -15.14
C ASP A 47 -0.01 -3.16 -15.36
N ASP A 48 1.05 -3.63 -14.69
CA ASP A 48 1.48 -5.02 -14.74
C ASP A 48 0.73 -5.92 -13.74
N GLY A 49 -0.22 -5.36 -13.00
CA GLY A 49 -0.99 -6.11 -11.99
C GLY A 49 -0.24 -6.34 -10.69
N GLN A 50 0.89 -5.65 -10.48
CA GLN A 50 1.66 -5.77 -9.24
C GLN A 50 1.10 -4.83 -8.18
N THR A 51 1.03 -5.31 -6.94
CA THR A 51 0.48 -4.57 -5.81
C THR A 51 1.58 -4.13 -4.87
N PHE A 52 1.49 -2.88 -4.41
CA PHE A 52 2.26 -2.36 -3.30
C PHE A 52 1.29 -1.77 -2.29
N GLN A 53 1.26 -2.30 -1.08
CA GLN A 53 0.27 -1.88 -0.09
C GLN A 53 0.91 -1.54 1.25
N PHE A 54 0.18 -0.75 2.02
CA PHE A 54 0.63 -0.18 3.29
C PHE A 54 -0.47 -0.38 4.32
N ARG A 55 -0.10 -0.78 5.55
CA ARG A 55 -1.06 -0.93 6.65
C ARG A 55 -0.50 -0.30 7.91
N ARG A 56 -1.35 0.46 8.62
CA ARG A 56 -0.98 1.01 9.92
C ARG A 56 -1.06 -0.08 10.98
N GLU A 57 0.05 -0.32 11.67
CA GLU A 57 0.13 -1.30 12.74
C GLU A 57 -0.30 -0.69 14.08
N LEU A 58 -0.61 -1.56 15.06
CA LEU A 58 -1.04 -1.12 16.38
C LEU A 58 0.03 -0.30 17.12
N ASP A 59 1.30 -0.57 16.84
CA ASP A 59 2.42 0.16 17.45
C ASP A 59 2.77 1.47 16.77
N GLY A 60 2.00 1.84 15.73
CA GLY A 60 2.18 3.10 15.00
C GLY A 60 3.10 3.02 13.79
N ARG A 61 3.77 1.89 13.57
CA ARG A 61 4.56 1.70 12.34
C ARG A 61 3.64 1.46 11.16
N MET A 62 4.18 1.71 9.96
CA MET A 62 3.56 1.28 8.72
C MET A 62 4.19 -0.02 8.25
N LEU A 63 3.37 -1.01 7.93
CA LEU A 63 3.82 -2.20 7.22
C LEU A 63 3.84 -1.89 5.73
N PHE A 64 4.96 -2.16 5.07
CA PHE A 64 5.10 -2.13 3.61
C PHE A 64 5.02 -3.58 3.13
N ASP A 65 4.15 -3.84 2.16
CA ASP A 65 3.81 -5.21 1.77
C ASP A 65 3.71 -5.31 0.25
N ILE A 66 4.51 -6.21 -0.32
CA ILE A 66 4.46 -6.56 -1.74
C ILE A 66 4.02 -8.01 -1.85
N PRO A 67 2.74 -8.28 -2.13
CA PRO A 67 2.27 -9.65 -2.35
C PRO A 67 2.97 -10.30 -3.55
N ASP A 68 3.34 -11.55 -3.40
CA ASP A 68 3.96 -12.35 -4.46
C ASP A 68 3.29 -13.72 -4.51
N GLU A 69 2.25 -13.83 -5.32
CA GLU A 69 1.48 -15.07 -5.43
C GLU A 69 2.30 -16.23 -5.96
N SER A 70 3.26 -15.95 -6.84
CA SER A 70 4.13 -17.00 -7.40
C SER A 70 4.98 -17.69 -6.33
N MET A 71 5.30 -16.99 -5.26
CA MET A 71 6.06 -17.51 -4.12
C MET A 71 5.17 -17.88 -2.92
N GLY A 72 3.87 -17.59 -3.00
CA GLY A 72 2.92 -17.92 -1.93
C GLY A 72 3.13 -17.10 -0.67
N GLY A 73 3.47 -15.83 -0.79
CA GLY A 73 3.71 -14.96 0.35
C GLY A 73 3.86 -13.51 -0.02
N SER A 74 4.41 -12.73 0.89
CA SER A 74 4.63 -11.30 0.71
C SER A 74 6.01 -10.89 1.16
N TRP A 75 6.57 -9.89 0.49
CA TRP A 75 7.79 -9.22 0.92
C TRP A 75 7.38 -8.04 1.81
N GLN A 76 7.95 -7.96 3.01
CA GLN A 76 7.53 -7.00 4.02
C GLN A 76 8.69 -6.23 4.64
N SER A 77 8.42 -4.98 4.97
CA SER A 77 9.28 -4.16 5.81
C SER A 77 8.42 -3.19 6.60
N PHE A 78 9.03 -2.44 7.51
CA PHE A 78 8.33 -1.47 8.34
C PHE A 78 9.00 -0.11 8.22
N GLY A 79 8.21 0.94 8.42
CA GLY A 79 8.71 2.30 8.41
C GLY A 79 7.71 3.25 9.05
N THR A 80 7.98 4.54 8.88
CA THR A 80 7.09 5.60 9.37
C THR A 80 5.99 5.88 8.34
N LEU A 81 4.95 6.61 8.77
CA LEU A 81 3.91 7.07 7.85
C LEU A 81 4.50 7.98 6.75
N GLU A 82 5.47 8.82 7.10
CA GLU A 82 6.15 9.68 6.12
C GLU A 82 6.93 8.86 5.09
N GLU A 83 7.66 7.83 5.53
CA GLU A 83 8.36 6.92 4.61
C GLU A 83 7.40 6.16 3.72
N ALA A 84 6.23 5.77 4.24
CA ALA A 84 5.19 5.12 3.43
C ALA A 84 4.66 6.06 2.34
N ARG A 85 4.42 7.33 2.68
CA ARG A 85 3.99 8.34 1.72
C ARG A 85 5.04 8.52 0.61
N ASP A 86 6.31 8.61 0.98
CA ASP A 86 7.39 8.74 0.00
C ASP A 86 7.45 7.53 -0.93
N SER A 87 7.33 6.32 -0.38
CA SER A 87 7.31 5.09 -1.17
C SER A 87 6.10 5.02 -2.11
N MET A 88 4.95 5.46 -1.63
CA MET A 88 3.73 5.54 -2.43
C MET A 88 3.92 6.48 -3.61
N LEU A 89 4.48 7.66 -3.38
CA LEU A 89 4.75 8.64 -4.44
C LEU A 89 5.75 8.11 -5.46
N GLN A 90 6.79 7.42 -5.04
CA GLN A 90 7.77 6.82 -5.95
C GLN A 90 7.12 5.76 -6.84
N PHE A 91 6.25 4.94 -6.28
CA PHE A 91 5.52 3.93 -7.05
C PHE A 91 4.56 4.56 -8.05
N LEU A 92 3.87 5.64 -7.66
CA LEU A 92 3.01 6.40 -8.57
C LEU A 92 3.79 7.00 -9.74
N ASP A 93 4.98 7.53 -9.47
CA ASP A 93 5.79 8.18 -10.49
C ASP A 93 6.45 7.18 -11.44
N SER A 94 6.98 6.08 -10.94
CA SER A 94 7.74 5.12 -11.72
C SER A 94 6.90 3.96 -12.27
N GLY A 95 5.82 3.62 -11.60
CA GLY A 95 5.05 2.40 -11.88
C GLY A 95 5.80 1.12 -11.54
N GLN A 96 6.93 1.20 -10.84
CA GLN A 96 7.78 0.05 -10.54
C GLN A 96 7.88 -0.19 -9.05
N LEU A 97 7.83 -1.47 -8.66
CA LEU A 97 8.01 -1.89 -7.28
C LEU A 97 9.41 -1.50 -6.79
N PRO A 98 9.54 -1.17 -5.49
CA PRO A 98 10.86 -0.92 -4.91
C PRO A 98 11.71 -2.19 -4.89
N ASP A 99 13.01 -2.03 -4.73
CA ASP A 99 13.92 -3.13 -4.49
C ASP A 99 13.51 -3.88 -3.22
N ARG A 100 13.56 -5.21 -3.26
CA ARG A 100 13.23 -6.07 -2.12
C ARG A 100 14.39 -6.23 -1.13
N GLU A 101 15.53 -5.64 -1.42
CA GLU A 101 16.66 -5.63 -0.48
C GLU A 101 16.22 -4.99 0.84
N GLY A 102 16.49 -5.65 1.96
CA GLY A 102 16.05 -5.20 3.28
C GLY A 102 14.63 -5.60 3.65
N MET A 103 13.87 -6.18 2.73
CA MET A 103 12.55 -6.74 3.02
C MET A 103 12.66 -8.19 3.44
N THR A 104 11.71 -8.64 4.28
CA THR A 104 11.64 -10.03 4.75
C THR A 104 10.47 -10.73 4.07
N PHE A 105 10.70 -11.92 3.55
CA PHE A 105 9.62 -12.72 2.95
C PHE A 105 8.80 -13.41 4.04
N GLN A 106 7.48 -13.26 3.96
CA GLN A 106 6.52 -13.90 4.86
C GLN A 106 5.63 -14.84 4.05
N SER A 107 5.75 -16.14 4.30
CA SER A 107 4.91 -17.15 3.66
C SER A 107 3.47 -17.07 4.18
N TRP A 108 2.50 -17.30 3.31
CA TRP A 108 1.08 -17.39 3.70
C TRP A 108 0.70 -18.77 4.24
N HIS A 109 1.63 -19.71 4.24
CA HIS A 109 1.40 -21.11 4.64
C HIS A 109 2.07 -21.48 5.96
#